data_81fe02a651a692aa6799b0070dfe329c
#
_entry.id   81fe02a651a692aa6799b0070dfe329c
#
_cell.length_a   1.000
_cell.length_b   1.000
_cell.length_c   1.000
_cell.angle_alpha   90.00
_cell.angle_beta   90.00
_cell.angle_gamma   90.00
#
_symmetry.space_group_name_H-M   'P 1'
#
loop_
_entity.id
_entity.type
_entity.pdbx_description
1 polymer ?
#
loop_
_entity_poly.entity_id
_entity_poly.type
_entity_poly.pdbx_seq_one_letter_code
_entity_poly.pdbx_strand_id
1 'polypeptide(L)'
;MAGTFQKGGRLAAALVKEGKALPKFGGAFSPGGSLLFISMLATSYLAHYNAAAYYDELENPTLPRYNRVVYGGFAMAVGFFVSIAAAGHRTFGAASQGLILNSFAGADKLANAARALVGVAVACTYPLLFKGVREGYFDIAKVSPANQEKQRTPATIAMVALTVLAGIKITDLGFVVAFGGAILGSAIIYVIPSQIALSACKKGKLALGGAEKLACRSINVMGYVLAVLGGTASVLSRMGKI
;
A
#
# COMPACT_ATOMS: atom_id res chain seq x y z
N MET A 1 12.88 -18.33 -18.01
CA MET A 1 11.83 -17.28 -18.00
C MET A 1 11.12 -17.09 -19.34
N ALA A 2 11.77 -17.31 -20.48
CA ALA A 2 11.13 -17.16 -21.81
C ALA A 2 9.93 -18.11 -22.06
N GLY A 3 9.89 -19.28 -21.44
CA GLY A 3 8.80 -20.25 -21.64
C GLY A 3 7.46 -19.94 -20.96
N THR A 4 7.44 -19.06 -19.97
CA THR A 4 6.22 -18.64 -19.25
C THR A 4 5.46 -17.54 -19.98
N PHE A 5 6.12 -16.83 -20.89
CA PHE A 5 5.54 -15.70 -21.64
C PHE A 5 5.04 -16.09 -23.05
N GLN A 6 5.13 -17.36 -23.40
CA GLN A 6 4.67 -17.82 -24.72
C GLN A 6 3.14 -17.79 -24.81
N LYS A 7 2.64 -16.99 -25.76
CA LYS A 7 1.22 -16.84 -26.09
C LYS A 7 0.49 -18.19 -26.11
N GLY A 8 -0.47 -18.35 -25.20
CA GLY A 8 -1.57 -19.29 -25.34
C GLY A 8 -1.30 -20.76 -25.04
N GLY A 9 -0.06 -21.20 -24.90
CA GLY A 9 0.24 -22.64 -24.78
C GLY A 9 0.02 -23.22 -23.37
N ARG A 10 1.10 -23.36 -22.62
CA ARG A 10 1.09 -24.06 -21.32
C ARG A 10 0.38 -23.26 -20.22
N LEU A 11 0.49 -21.92 -20.22
CA LEU A 11 -0.15 -21.07 -19.21
C LEU A 11 -1.66 -21.06 -19.39
N ALA A 12 -2.15 -20.93 -20.64
CA ALA A 12 -3.58 -20.98 -20.92
C ALA A 12 -4.18 -22.33 -20.53
N ALA A 13 -3.51 -23.42 -20.84
CA ALA A 13 -3.93 -24.76 -20.45
C ALA A 13 -3.93 -24.96 -18.94
N ALA A 14 -2.94 -24.41 -18.22
CA ALA A 14 -2.90 -24.47 -16.77
C ALA A 14 -4.02 -23.63 -16.11
N LEU A 15 -4.30 -22.44 -16.62
CA LEU A 15 -5.38 -21.58 -16.13
C LEU A 15 -6.75 -22.24 -16.35
N VAL A 16 -6.98 -22.84 -17.53
CA VAL A 16 -8.23 -23.56 -17.83
C VAL A 16 -8.38 -24.78 -16.93
N LYS A 17 -7.31 -25.53 -16.71
CA LYS A 17 -7.31 -26.70 -15.82
C LYS A 17 -7.63 -26.35 -14.37
N GLU A 18 -7.26 -25.15 -13.92
CA GLU A 18 -7.57 -24.62 -12.58
C GLU A 18 -8.88 -23.82 -12.54
N GLY A 19 -9.67 -23.81 -13.62
CA GLY A 19 -10.94 -23.06 -13.69
C GLY A 19 -10.76 -21.54 -13.72
N LYS A 20 -9.54 -21.05 -14.00
CA LYS A 20 -9.24 -19.62 -14.12
C LYS A 20 -9.58 -19.11 -15.52
N ALA A 21 -10.06 -17.85 -15.59
CA ALA A 21 -10.38 -17.21 -16.86
C ALA A 21 -9.12 -17.03 -17.72
N LEU A 22 -9.28 -17.20 -19.04
CA LEU A 22 -8.21 -16.90 -20.01
C LEU A 22 -7.87 -15.40 -19.99
N PRO A 23 -6.61 -15.02 -20.26
CA PRO A 23 -6.21 -13.64 -20.33
C PRO A 23 -7.02 -12.87 -21.39
N LYS A 24 -7.70 -11.82 -20.99
CA LYS A 24 -8.32 -10.84 -21.88
C LYS A 24 -7.51 -9.56 -21.81
N PHE A 25 -7.17 -9.03 -22.98
CA PHE A 25 -6.41 -7.78 -23.10
C PHE A 25 -7.33 -6.69 -23.63
N GLY A 26 -7.21 -5.51 -23.06
CA GLY A 26 -8.10 -4.39 -23.34
C GLY A 26 -9.38 -4.48 -22.52
N GLY A 27 -9.81 -3.37 -22.03
CA GLY A 27 -11.03 -3.19 -21.27
C GLY A 27 -11.41 -1.71 -21.32
N ALA A 28 -12.69 -1.40 -21.18
CA ALA A 28 -13.12 -0.02 -21.04
C ALA A 28 -12.53 0.56 -19.74
N PHE A 29 -12.04 1.78 -19.84
CA PHE A 29 -11.63 2.55 -18.67
C PHE A 29 -12.88 2.81 -17.82
N SER A 30 -12.89 2.27 -16.59
CA SER A 30 -14.01 2.50 -15.67
C SER A 30 -13.58 3.48 -14.57
N PRO A 31 -14.41 4.49 -14.27
CA PRO A 31 -14.09 5.42 -13.18
C PRO A 31 -13.87 4.73 -11.84
N GLY A 32 -14.67 3.70 -11.52
CA GLY A 32 -14.52 2.90 -10.31
C GLY A 32 -13.19 2.14 -10.26
N GLY A 33 -12.81 1.50 -11.37
CA GLY A 33 -11.52 0.80 -11.49
C GLY A 33 -10.33 1.74 -11.34
N SER A 34 -10.44 2.97 -11.84
CA SER A 34 -9.39 3.98 -11.69
C SER A 34 -9.22 4.44 -10.25
N LEU A 35 -10.33 4.63 -9.52
CA LEU A 35 -10.28 4.97 -8.09
C LEU A 35 -9.65 3.85 -7.27
N LEU A 36 -9.97 2.59 -7.57
CA LEU A 36 -9.31 1.43 -6.95
C LEU A 36 -7.82 1.42 -7.23
N PHE A 37 -7.42 1.64 -8.47
CA PHE A 37 -6.01 1.68 -8.86
C PHE A 37 -5.24 2.80 -8.15
N ILE A 38 -5.79 4.02 -8.10
CA ILE A 38 -5.19 5.14 -7.36
C ILE A 38 -5.05 4.80 -5.87
N SER A 39 -6.06 4.18 -5.29
CA SER A 39 -6.03 3.75 -3.88
C SER A 39 -4.96 2.69 -3.62
N MET A 40 -4.80 1.71 -4.52
CA MET A 40 -3.72 0.71 -4.44
C MET A 40 -2.33 1.35 -4.58
N LEU A 41 -2.18 2.33 -5.48
CA LEU A 41 -0.93 3.10 -5.60
C LEU A 41 -0.62 3.87 -4.33
N ALA A 42 -1.61 4.46 -3.67
CA ALA A 42 -1.42 5.16 -2.40
C ALA A 42 -0.84 4.22 -1.32
N THR A 43 -1.30 2.96 -1.24
CA THR A 43 -0.69 1.97 -0.35
C THR A 43 0.72 1.60 -0.78
N SER A 44 0.94 1.38 -2.08
CA SER A 44 2.22 0.90 -2.62
C SER A 44 3.36 1.91 -2.46
N TYR A 45 3.03 3.21 -2.50
CA TYR A 45 4.00 4.30 -2.34
C TYR A 45 3.96 4.96 -0.96
N LEU A 46 3.37 4.30 0.03
CA LEU A 46 3.21 4.83 1.38
C LEU A 46 4.54 4.77 2.17
N ALA A 47 5.36 5.80 2.04
CA ALA A 47 6.61 5.96 2.79
C ALA A 47 6.63 7.24 3.66
N HIS A 48 5.58 8.06 3.59
CA HIS A 48 5.52 9.41 4.16
C HIS A 48 5.63 9.44 5.68
N TYR A 49 5.17 8.40 6.37
CA TYR A 49 5.24 8.30 7.84
C TYR A 49 6.66 8.22 8.39
N ASN A 50 7.62 7.74 7.59
CA ASN A 50 9.04 7.65 7.96
C ASN A 50 9.88 8.84 7.46
N ALA A 51 9.27 9.82 6.78
CA ALA A 51 10.01 10.91 6.13
C ALA A 51 10.91 11.68 7.10
N ALA A 52 10.43 11.99 8.30
CA ALA A 52 11.20 12.70 9.32
C ALA A 52 12.38 11.83 9.82
N ALA A 53 12.15 10.56 10.11
CA ALA A 53 13.20 9.64 10.56
C ALA A 53 14.30 9.50 9.51
N TYR A 54 13.96 9.34 8.25
CA TYR A 54 14.93 9.24 7.15
C TYR A 54 15.73 10.54 6.94
N TYR A 55 15.13 11.70 7.24
CA TYR A 55 15.85 12.96 7.20
C TYR A 55 16.86 13.06 8.34
N ASP A 56 16.47 12.67 9.55
CA ASP A 56 17.32 12.74 10.75
C ASP A 56 18.48 11.73 10.72
N GLU A 57 18.28 10.57 10.09
CA GLU A 57 19.32 9.55 9.90
C GLU A 57 20.31 9.88 8.77
N LEU A 58 20.04 10.92 7.98
CA LEU A 58 20.89 11.26 6.85
C LEU A 58 22.17 11.94 7.33
N GLU A 59 23.34 11.42 6.92
CA GLU A 59 24.61 12.09 7.14
C GLU A 59 24.61 13.48 6.50
N ASN A 60 24.84 14.55 7.27
CA ASN A 60 24.70 15.94 6.88
C ASN A 60 23.31 16.25 6.29
N PRO A 61 22.24 16.31 7.12
CA PRO A 61 20.87 16.46 6.67
C PRO A 61 20.62 17.84 6.05
N THR A 62 20.50 17.87 4.74
CA THR A 62 20.13 19.05 3.97
C THR A 62 18.96 18.72 3.04
N LEU A 63 18.07 19.66 2.81
CA LEU A 63 16.92 19.46 1.92
C LEU A 63 17.31 18.99 0.51
N PRO A 64 18.35 19.57 -0.15
CA PRO A 64 18.76 19.09 -1.47
C PRO A 64 19.27 17.65 -1.47
N ARG A 65 19.97 17.24 -0.41
CA ARG A 65 20.47 15.86 -0.26
C ARG A 65 19.32 14.90 0.00
N TYR A 66 18.41 15.25 0.90
CA TYR A 66 17.21 14.48 1.18
C TYR A 66 16.36 14.30 -0.07
N ASN A 67 16.10 15.37 -0.83
CA ASN A 67 15.33 15.28 -2.07
C ASN A 67 15.96 14.34 -3.10
N ARG A 68 17.29 14.29 -3.22
CA ARG A 68 17.97 13.32 -4.11
C ARG A 68 17.71 11.88 -3.67
N VAL A 69 17.75 11.60 -2.36
CA VAL A 69 17.44 10.27 -1.83
C VAL A 69 15.98 9.90 -2.11
N VAL A 70 15.05 10.82 -1.86
CA VAL A 70 13.62 10.62 -2.12
C VAL A 70 13.36 10.37 -3.60
N TYR A 71 13.83 11.24 -4.49
CA TYR A 71 13.61 11.06 -5.93
C TYR A 71 14.27 9.79 -6.47
N GLY A 72 15.48 9.46 -6.03
CA GLY A 72 16.16 8.23 -6.42
C GLY A 72 15.41 6.99 -5.95
N GLY A 73 14.97 6.96 -4.69
CA GLY A 73 14.20 5.86 -4.12
C GLY A 73 12.85 5.65 -4.83
N PHE A 74 12.11 6.74 -5.05
CA PHE A 74 10.84 6.65 -5.78
C PHE A 74 11.03 6.27 -7.25
N ALA A 75 12.07 6.77 -7.93
CA ALA A 75 12.36 6.38 -9.32
C ALA A 75 12.64 4.88 -9.44
N MET A 76 13.43 4.31 -8.52
CA MET A 76 13.66 2.87 -8.46
C MET A 76 12.38 2.10 -8.17
N ALA A 77 11.59 2.53 -7.19
CA ALA A 77 10.32 1.89 -6.85
C ALA A 77 9.34 1.89 -8.04
N VAL A 78 9.20 3.02 -8.74
CA VAL A 78 8.39 3.14 -9.96
C VAL A 78 8.89 2.17 -11.02
N GLY A 79 10.19 2.11 -11.27
CA GLY A 79 10.80 1.19 -12.23
C GLY A 79 10.45 -0.28 -11.95
N PHE A 80 10.59 -0.72 -10.70
CA PHE A 80 10.23 -2.07 -10.29
C PHE A 80 8.73 -2.34 -10.40
N PHE A 81 7.89 -1.44 -9.89
CA PHE A 81 6.44 -1.65 -9.90
C PHE A 81 5.86 -1.65 -11.31
N VAL A 82 6.31 -0.75 -12.18
CA VAL A 82 5.89 -0.73 -13.59
C VAL A 82 6.36 -2.00 -14.32
N SER A 83 7.58 -2.45 -14.08
CA SER A 83 8.10 -3.67 -14.69
C SER A 83 7.28 -4.91 -14.28
N ILE A 84 6.98 -5.05 -13.00
CA ILE A 84 6.18 -6.17 -12.48
C ILE A 84 4.73 -6.07 -12.98
N ALA A 85 4.13 -4.89 -12.96
CA ALA A 85 2.77 -4.66 -13.44
C ALA A 85 2.65 -4.95 -14.95
N ALA A 86 3.60 -4.48 -15.75
CA ALA A 86 3.64 -4.75 -17.19
C ALA A 86 3.81 -6.24 -17.48
N ALA A 87 4.72 -6.93 -16.78
CA ALA A 87 4.92 -8.36 -16.92
C ALA A 87 3.67 -9.15 -16.51
N GLY A 88 3.06 -8.81 -15.38
CA GLY A 88 1.83 -9.43 -14.89
C GLY A 88 0.65 -9.22 -15.84
N HIS A 89 0.44 -7.99 -16.31
CA HIS A 89 -0.62 -7.68 -17.27
C HIS A 89 -0.42 -8.38 -18.61
N ARG A 90 0.81 -8.43 -19.13
CA ARG A 90 1.11 -9.17 -20.38
C ARG A 90 0.91 -10.67 -20.25
N THR A 91 1.00 -11.21 -19.03
CA THR A 91 0.84 -12.65 -18.78
C THR A 91 -0.63 -13.01 -18.55
N PHE A 92 -1.35 -12.25 -17.74
CA PHE A 92 -2.68 -12.61 -17.26
C PHE A 92 -3.80 -11.69 -17.75
N GLY A 93 -3.48 -10.48 -18.23
CA GLY A 93 -4.47 -9.51 -18.68
C GLY A 93 -5.54 -9.24 -17.60
N ALA A 94 -6.81 -9.25 -18.01
CA ALA A 94 -7.95 -9.04 -17.12
C ALA A 94 -8.17 -10.16 -16.09
N ALA A 95 -7.48 -11.32 -16.21
CA ALA A 95 -7.53 -12.41 -15.23
C ALA A 95 -6.54 -12.22 -14.06
N SER A 96 -5.79 -11.11 -14.03
CA SER A 96 -4.88 -10.79 -12.93
C SER A 96 -5.64 -10.66 -11.61
N GLN A 97 -5.16 -11.37 -10.59
CA GLN A 97 -5.74 -11.28 -9.24
C GLN A 97 -5.02 -10.22 -8.40
N GLY A 98 -5.65 -9.78 -7.31
CA GLY A 98 -5.08 -8.79 -6.39
C GLY A 98 -3.72 -9.17 -5.82
N LEU A 99 -3.44 -10.47 -5.65
CA LEU A 99 -2.09 -11.01 -5.49
C LEU A 99 -1.72 -11.75 -6.76
N ILE A 100 -0.81 -11.18 -7.55
CA ILE A 100 -0.42 -11.74 -8.86
C ILE A 100 0.04 -13.20 -8.80
N LEU A 101 0.68 -13.61 -7.69
CA LEU A 101 1.10 -14.99 -7.47
C LEU A 101 -0.07 -15.97 -7.45
N ASN A 102 -1.27 -15.55 -7.08
CA ASN A 102 -2.46 -16.38 -7.13
C ASN A 102 -2.97 -16.63 -8.55
N SER A 103 -2.51 -15.85 -9.52
CA SER A 103 -2.83 -16.06 -10.93
C SER A 103 -2.03 -17.21 -11.58
N PHE A 104 -0.91 -17.62 -10.95
CA PHE A 104 -0.13 -18.77 -11.43
C PHE A 104 -0.73 -20.11 -10.98
N ALA A 105 -0.49 -21.15 -11.77
CA ALA A 105 -0.90 -22.51 -11.43
C ALA A 105 -0.28 -22.99 -10.11
N GLY A 106 -1.03 -23.79 -9.33
CA GLY A 106 -0.54 -24.37 -8.08
C GLY A 106 0.65 -25.32 -8.26
N ALA A 107 0.76 -25.95 -9.44
CA ALA A 107 1.88 -26.83 -9.79
C ALA A 107 3.14 -26.09 -10.29
N ASP A 108 3.10 -24.77 -10.46
CA ASP A 108 4.25 -23.99 -10.92
C ASP A 108 5.30 -23.85 -9.81
N LYS A 109 6.42 -24.55 -9.98
CA LYS A 109 7.50 -24.60 -9.00
C LYS A 109 8.12 -23.22 -8.73
N LEU A 110 8.26 -22.38 -9.76
CA LEU A 110 8.84 -21.05 -9.61
C LEU A 110 7.88 -20.10 -8.86
N ALA A 111 6.60 -20.17 -9.18
CA ALA A 111 5.58 -19.41 -8.44
C ALA A 111 5.48 -19.87 -6.98
N ASN A 112 5.63 -21.16 -6.71
CA ASN A 112 5.63 -21.70 -5.35
C ASN A 112 6.87 -21.25 -4.56
N ALA A 113 8.05 -21.23 -5.18
CA ALA A 113 9.25 -20.66 -4.57
C ALA A 113 9.06 -19.17 -4.26
N ALA A 114 8.49 -18.40 -5.20
CA ALA A 114 8.18 -16.98 -4.96
C ALA A 114 7.16 -16.78 -3.83
N ARG A 115 6.12 -17.62 -3.72
CA ARG A 115 5.16 -17.60 -2.59
C ARG A 115 5.85 -17.83 -1.26
N ALA A 116 6.76 -18.83 -1.20
CA ALA A 116 7.52 -19.12 0.01
C ALA A 116 8.44 -17.95 0.41
N LEU A 117 9.15 -17.35 -0.55
CA LEU A 117 10.01 -16.19 -0.31
C LEU A 117 9.22 -14.96 0.16
N VAL A 118 8.05 -14.70 -0.43
CA VAL A 118 7.15 -13.63 0.05
C VAL A 118 6.67 -13.93 1.46
N GLY A 119 6.30 -15.17 1.78
CA GLY A 119 5.93 -15.59 3.13
C GLY A 119 7.03 -15.32 4.15
N VAL A 120 8.27 -15.69 3.85
CA VAL A 120 9.44 -15.41 4.70
C VAL A 120 9.65 -13.91 4.85
N ALA A 121 9.62 -13.15 3.76
CA ALA A 121 9.79 -11.69 3.80
C ALA A 121 8.73 -11.02 4.69
N VAL A 122 7.46 -11.41 4.57
CA VAL A 122 6.38 -10.91 5.44
C VAL A 122 6.61 -11.29 6.89
N ALA A 123 6.99 -12.54 7.18
CA ALA A 123 7.26 -13.01 8.53
C ALA A 123 8.41 -12.24 9.20
N CYS A 124 9.47 -11.89 8.45
CA CYS A 124 10.56 -11.07 8.95
C CYS A 124 10.21 -9.59 9.12
N THR A 125 9.37 -9.04 8.24
CA THR A 125 9.01 -7.61 8.25
C THR A 125 7.91 -7.31 9.28
N TYR A 126 7.00 -8.26 9.52
CA TYR A 126 5.86 -8.09 10.41
C TYR A 126 6.23 -7.58 11.82
N PRO A 127 7.22 -8.16 12.54
CA PRO A 127 7.59 -7.68 13.87
C PRO A 127 8.08 -6.24 13.90
N LEU A 128 8.77 -5.79 12.83
CA LEU A 128 9.27 -4.42 12.72
C LEU A 128 8.13 -3.41 12.59
N LEU A 129 7.17 -3.69 11.70
CA LEU A 129 5.99 -2.86 11.53
C LEU A 129 5.09 -2.90 12.77
N PHE A 130 4.96 -4.07 13.39
CA PHE A 130 4.10 -4.27 14.55
C PHE A 130 4.56 -3.47 15.78
N LYS A 131 5.88 -3.26 15.92
CA LYS A 131 6.44 -2.39 16.98
C LYS A 131 5.81 -0.99 16.90
N GLY A 132 5.77 -0.39 15.72
CA GLY A 132 5.17 0.94 15.53
C GLY A 132 3.68 0.99 15.86
N VAL A 133 2.92 -0.06 15.49
CA VAL A 133 1.49 -0.16 15.83
C VAL A 133 1.28 -0.19 17.34
N ARG A 134 2.09 -0.95 18.07
CA ARG A 134 2.00 -1.05 19.53
C ARG A 134 2.41 0.26 20.22
N GLU A 135 3.47 0.90 19.78
CA GLU A 135 3.89 2.20 20.30
C GLU A 135 2.81 3.25 20.07
N GLY A 136 2.26 3.33 18.85
CA GLY A 136 1.14 4.21 18.55
C GLY A 136 -0.10 3.95 19.40
N TYR A 137 -0.41 2.69 19.73
CA TYR A 137 -1.48 2.36 20.66
C TYR A 137 -1.22 2.93 22.06
N PHE A 138 -0.02 2.76 22.58
CA PHE A 138 0.33 3.29 23.91
C PHE A 138 0.28 4.81 23.98
N ASP A 139 0.67 5.47 22.91
CA ASP A 139 0.61 6.93 22.80
C ASP A 139 -0.84 7.44 22.78
N ILE A 140 -1.69 6.82 21.95
CA ILE A 140 -3.12 7.18 21.87
C ILE A 140 -3.85 6.89 23.18
N ALA A 141 -3.57 5.74 23.80
CA ALA A 141 -4.13 5.32 25.08
C ALA A 141 -3.52 6.07 26.27
N LYS A 142 -2.51 6.95 26.05
CA LYS A 142 -1.79 7.72 27.08
C LYS A 142 -1.28 6.83 28.20
N VAL A 143 -0.79 5.65 27.89
CA VAL A 143 -0.24 4.70 28.85
C VAL A 143 1.10 5.24 29.37
N SER A 144 1.23 5.40 30.70
CA SER A 144 2.48 5.88 31.29
C SER A 144 3.65 4.93 31.03
N PRO A 145 4.88 5.43 30.87
CA PRO A 145 6.07 4.60 30.58
C PRO A 145 6.24 3.40 31.51
N ALA A 146 5.98 3.59 32.81
CA ALA A 146 6.04 2.52 33.81
C ALA A 146 5.02 1.38 33.58
N ASN A 147 3.87 1.70 33.00
CA ASN A 147 2.81 0.74 32.70
C ASN A 147 2.95 0.13 31.31
N GLN A 148 3.68 0.78 30.38
CA GLN A 148 3.92 0.23 29.05
C GLN A 148 4.64 -1.11 29.11
N GLU A 149 5.66 -1.24 29.97
CA GLU A 149 6.37 -2.50 30.13
C GLU A 149 5.44 -3.64 30.61
N LYS A 150 4.59 -3.36 31.59
CA LYS A 150 3.62 -4.33 32.12
C LYS A 150 2.54 -4.71 31.06
N GLN A 151 2.12 -3.77 30.25
CA GLN A 151 1.08 -3.97 29.24
C GLN A 151 1.61 -4.45 27.89
N ARG A 152 2.92 -4.49 27.71
CA ARG A 152 3.57 -4.83 26.44
C ARG A 152 3.14 -6.20 25.91
N THR A 153 3.25 -7.23 26.74
CA THR A 153 2.92 -8.60 26.35
C THR A 153 1.42 -8.79 26.11
N PRO A 154 0.51 -8.42 27.03
CA PRO A 154 -0.93 -8.61 26.80
C PRO A 154 -1.45 -7.78 25.64
N ALA A 155 -0.98 -6.54 25.46
CA ALA A 155 -1.35 -5.72 24.30
C ALA A 155 -0.87 -6.36 22.99
N THR A 156 0.36 -6.87 22.95
CA THR A 156 0.90 -7.58 21.79
C THR A 156 0.04 -8.79 21.43
N ILE A 157 -0.27 -9.64 22.39
CA ILE A 157 -1.11 -10.84 22.17
C ILE A 157 -2.48 -10.46 21.64
N ALA A 158 -3.14 -9.48 22.27
CA ALA A 158 -4.46 -9.03 21.87
C ALA A 158 -4.48 -8.48 20.43
N MET A 159 -3.51 -7.64 20.09
CA MET A 159 -3.40 -7.06 18.73
C MET A 159 -3.07 -8.12 17.67
N VAL A 160 -2.14 -9.06 17.98
CA VAL A 160 -1.82 -10.16 17.06
C VAL A 160 -3.05 -11.05 16.87
N ALA A 161 -3.75 -11.41 17.93
CA ALA A 161 -4.98 -12.17 17.82
C ALA A 161 -6.03 -11.46 16.97
N LEU A 162 -6.21 -10.15 17.14
CA LEU A 162 -7.13 -9.35 16.33
C LEU A 162 -6.72 -9.35 14.84
N THR A 163 -5.44 -9.17 14.54
CA THR A 163 -4.94 -9.20 13.15
C THR A 163 -5.10 -10.58 12.52
N VAL A 164 -4.87 -11.65 13.26
CA VAL A 164 -5.08 -13.03 12.77
C VAL A 164 -6.57 -13.28 12.50
N LEU A 165 -7.46 -12.91 13.43
CA LEU A 165 -8.89 -13.04 13.25
C LEU A 165 -9.40 -12.23 12.05
N ALA A 166 -8.91 -11.01 11.88
CA ALA A 166 -9.22 -10.19 10.71
C ALA A 166 -8.72 -10.85 9.41
N GLY A 167 -7.49 -11.38 9.40
CA GLY A 167 -6.92 -12.07 8.23
C GLY A 167 -7.66 -13.34 7.83
N ILE A 168 -8.20 -14.10 8.79
CA ILE A 168 -9.05 -15.27 8.52
C ILE A 168 -10.37 -14.87 7.84
N LYS A 169 -10.93 -13.72 8.20
CA LYS A 169 -12.20 -13.22 7.66
C LYS A 169 -12.04 -12.45 6.35
N ILE A 170 -10.94 -11.74 6.18
CA ILE A 170 -10.70 -10.87 5.02
C ILE A 170 -9.55 -11.48 4.20
N THR A 171 -9.92 -12.34 3.27
CA THR A 171 -8.96 -13.07 2.42
C THR A 171 -8.64 -12.35 1.10
N ASP A 172 -9.41 -11.33 0.73
CA ASP A 172 -9.17 -10.54 -0.48
C ASP A 172 -8.12 -9.46 -0.23
N LEU A 173 -6.88 -9.75 -0.63
CA LEU A 173 -5.76 -8.82 -0.51
C LEU A 173 -5.97 -7.56 -1.35
N GLY A 174 -6.57 -7.67 -2.54
CA GLY A 174 -6.87 -6.52 -3.40
C GLY A 174 -7.77 -5.51 -2.69
N PHE A 175 -8.82 -6.00 -2.04
CA PHE A 175 -9.69 -5.16 -1.22
C PHE A 175 -8.94 -4.50 -0.06
N VAL A 176 -8.13 -5.25 0.69
CA VAL A 176 -7.38 -4.70 1.85
C VAL A 176 -6.43 -3.59 1.42
N VAL A 177 -5.70 -3.80 0.32
CA VAL A 177 -4.75 -2.81 -0.21
C VAL A 177 -5.48 -1.58 -0.74
N ALA A 178 -6.57 -1.75 -1.49
CA ALA A 178 -7.34 -0.63 -2.03
C ALA A 178 -8.03 0.18 -0.93
N PHE A 179 -8.70 -0.49 0.00
CA PHE A 179 -9.40 0.17 1.11
C PHE A 179 -8.44 0.86 2.08
N GLY A 180 -7.34 0.19 2.43
CA GLY A 180 -6.27 0.75 3.26
C GLY A 180 -5.62 1.98 2.62
N GLY A 181 -5.32 1.91 1.32
CA GLY A 181 -4.79 3.04 0.57
C GLY A 181 -5.76 4.20 0.43
N ALA A 182 -7.04 3.91 0.23
CA ALA A 182 -8.05 4.97 0.18
C ALA A 182 -8.13 5.74 1.51
N ILE A 183 -8.16 5.06 2.63
CA ILE A 183 -8.35 5.72 3.94
C ILE A 183 -7.02 6.12 4.55
N LEU A 184 -6.16 5.15 4.87
CA LEU A 184 -4.91 5.40 5.59
C LEU A 184 -3.88 6.07 4.68
N GLY A 185 -3.76 5.62 3.42
CA GLY A 185 -2.87 6.22 2.43
C GLY A 185 -3.23 7.69 2.19
N SER A 186 -4.50 8.00 1.94
CA SER A 186 -4.96 9.37 1.74
C SER A 186 -4.72 10.26 2.97
N ALA A 187 -4.93 9.73 4.17
CA ALA A 187 -4.67 10.46 5.41
C ALA A 187 -3.18 10.80 5.55
N ILE A 188 -2.30 9.82 5.38
CA ILE A 188 -0.85 9.96 5.64
C ILE A 188 -0.15 10.73 4.52
N ILE A 189 -0.57 10.55 3.25
CA ILE A 189 0.09 11.18 2.09
C ILE A 189 -0.38 12.62 1.90
N TYR A 190 -1.69 12.88 2.04
CA TYR A 190 -2.30 14.16 1.66
C TYR A 190 -2.78 14.97 2.85
N VAL A 191 -3.61 14.38 3.75
CA VAL A 191 -4.31 15.15 4.79
C VAL A 191 -3.34 15.59 5.89
N ILE A 192 -2.63 14.67 6.51
CA ILE A 192 -1.76 14.96 7.66
C ILE A 192 -0.64 15.95 7.30
N PRO A 193 0.16 15.76 6.22
CA PRO A 193 1.23 16.69 5.89
C PRO A 193 0.72 18.10 5.56
N SER A 194 -0.38 18.21 4.83
CA SER A 194 -0.97 19.50 4.50
C SER A 194 -1.52 20.23 5.72
N GLN A 195 -2.12 19.50 6.68
CA GLN A 195 -2.59 20.09 7.94
C GLN A 195 -1.44 20.53 8.85
N ILE A 196 -0.35 19.75 8.92
CA ILE A 196 0.87 20.12 9.63
C ILE A 196 1.42 21.42 9.07
N ALA A 197 1.60 21.53 7.75
CA ALA A 197 2.11 22.72 7.08
C ALA A 197 1.22 23.95 7.33
N LEU A 198 -0.10 23.82 7.17
CA LEU A 198 -1.06 24.91 7.42
C LEU A 198 -1.08 25.32 8.89
N SER A 199 -0.98 24.37 9.82
CA SER A 199 -0.95 24.63 11.26
C SER A 199 0.35 25.31 11.68
N ALA A 200 1.49 24.89 11.13
CA ALA A 200 2.78 25.53 11.36
C ALA A 200 2.79 26.97 10.85
N CYS A 201 2.18 27.21 9.68
CA CYS A 201 2.01 28.55 9.14
C CYS A 201 1.13 29.45 10.05
N LYS A 202 0.00 28.91 10.55
CA LYS A 202 -0.86 29.67 11.49
C LYS A 202 -0.15 30.04 12.79
N LYS A 203 0.77 29.19 13.25
CA LYS A 203 1.58 29.41 14.47
C LYS A 203 2.82 30.26 14.22
N GLY A 204 3.01 30.82 13.02
CA GLY A 204 4.19 31.62 12.65
C GLY A 204 5.50 30.85 12.58
N LYS A 205 5.46 29.50 12.63
CA LYS A 205 6.66 28.64 12.55
C LYS A 205 7.11 28.36 11.13
N LEU A 206 6.26 28.60 10.14
CA LEU A 206 6.52 28.37 8.72
C LEU A 206 5.93 29.53 7.92
N ALA A 207 6.73 30.17 7.09
CA ALA A 207 6.25 31.18 6.15
C ALA A 207 5.82 30.51 4.84
N LEU A 208 4.53 30.50 4.56
CA LEU A 208 3.97 30.02 3.29
C LEU A 208 3.40 31.20 2.50
N GLY A 209 3.74 31.27 1.22
CA GLY A 209 3.12 32.18 0.27
C GLY A 209 1.65 31.85 0.01
N GLY A 210 0.94 32.77 -0.66
CA GLY A 210 -0.49 32.57 -1.01
C GLY A 210 -0.72 31.30 -1.85
N ALA A 211 0.11 31.09 -2.87
CA ALA A 211 0.05 29.91 -3.73
C ALA A 211 0.33 28.60 -2.98
N GLU A 212 1.30 28.60 -2.06
CA GLU A 212 1.63 27.41 -1.26
C GLU A 212 0.51 27.06 -0.28
N LYS A 213 -0.13 28.06 0.35
CA LYS A 213 -1.31 27.85 1.19
C LYS A 213 -2.47 27.28 0.40
N LEU A 214 -2.69 27.77 -0.82
CA LEU A 214 -3.73 27.25 -1.71
C LEU A 214 -3.43 25.81 -2.09
N ALA A 215 -2.18 25.51 -2.47
CA ALA A 215 -1.75 24.14 -2.80
C ALA A 215 -1.96 23.18 -1.62
N CYS A 216 -1.54 23.56 -0.40
CA CYS A 216 -1.78 22.76 0.81
C CYS A 216 -3.27 22.50 1.07
N ARG A 217 -4.13 23.52 0.89
CA ARG A 217 -5.59 23.36 1.02
C ARG A 217 -6.16 22.43 -0.04
N SER A 218 -5.75 22.59 -1.28
CA SER A 218 -6.19 21.72 -2.38
C SER A 218 -5.78 20.27 -2.17
N ILE A 219 -4.54 20.01 -1.75
CA ILE A 219 -4.03 18.68 -1.40
C ILE A 219 -4.84 18.08 -0.24
N ASN A 220 -5.15 18.90 0.77
CA ASN A 220 -5.97 18.46 1.91
C ASN A 220 -7.37 18.00 1.48
N VAL A 221 -8.06 18.83 0.70
CA VAL A 221 -9.39 18.50 0.15
C VAL A 221 -9.33 17.26 -0.74
N MET A 222 -8.33 17.18 -1.62
CA MET A 222 -8.11 16.01 -2.48
C MET A 222 -7.94 14.74 -1.65
N GLY A 223 -7.21 14.79 -0.53
CA GLY A 223 -7.05 13.67 0.37
C GLY A 223 -8.38 13.16 0.94
N TYR A 224 -9.25 14.05 1.39
CA TYR A 224 -10.59 13.66 1.86
C TYR A 224 -11.46 13.08 0.73
N VAL A 225 -11.44 13.70 -0.45
CA VAL A 225 -12.19 13.20 -1.61
C VAL A 225 -11.73 11.80 -1.99
N LEU A 226 -10.42 11.57 -2.07
CA LEU A 226 -9.86 10.24 -2.38
C LEU A 226 -10.20 9.21 -1.30
N ALA A 227 -10.18 9.59 -0.03
CA ALA A 227 -10.56 8.70 1.07
C ALA A 227 -12.03 8.23 0.94
N VAL A 228 -12.93 9.16 0.67
CA VAL A 228 -14.37 8.85 0.54
C VAL A 228 -14.65 8.08 -0.74
N LEU A 229 -14.22 8.60 -1.90
CA LEU A 229 -14.51 7.98 -3.20
C LEU A 229 -13.77 6.64 -3.37
N GLY A 230 -12.49 6.57 -2.99
CA GLY A 230 -11.72 5.32 -3.05
C GLY A 230 -12.21 4.28 -2.06
N GLY A 231 -12.57 4.69 -0.85
CA GLY A 231 -13.17 3.81 0.16
C GLY A 231 -14.51 3.23 -0.29
N THR A 232 -15.40 4.06 -0.81
CA THR A 232 -16.69 3.60 -1.35
C THR A 232 -16.51 2.70 -2.57
N ALA A 233 -15.62 3.05 -3.50
CA ALA A 233 -15.31 2.20 -4.66
C ALA A 233 -14.77 0.84 -4.22
N SER A 234 -13.89 0.79 -3.21
CA SER A 234 -13.35 -0.48 -2.68
C SER A 234 -14.44 -1.38 -2.12
N VAL A 235 -15.40 -0.81 -1.37
CA VAL A 235 -16.53 -1.56 -0.83
C VAL A 235 -17.47 -2.03 -1.94
N LEU A 236 -17.81 -1.17 -2.89
CA LEU A 236 -18.69 -1.52 -4.01
C LEU A 236 -18.09 -2.61 -4.89
N SER A 237 -16.78 -2.54 -5.17
CA SER A 237 -16.06 -3.59 -5.89
C SER A 237 -16.15 -4.94 -5.20
N ARG A 238 -15.94 -4.97 -3.88
CA ARG A 238 -16.08 -6.20 -3.09
C ARG A 238 -17.50 -6.76 -3.12
N MET A 239 -18.51 -5.89 -3.24
CA MET A 239 -19.91 -6.28 -3.39
C MET A 239 -20.30 -6.70 -4.82
N GLY A 240 -19.35 -6.67 -5.77
CA GLY A 240 -19.59 -6.99 -7.18
C GLY A 240 -20.50 -5.97 -7.92
N LYS A 241 -20.53 -4.72 -7.44
CA LYS A 241 -21.37 -3.65 -8.04
C LYS A 241 -20.62 -2.77 -9.02
N ILE A 242 -19.29 -2.87 -9.06
CA ILE A 242 -18.40 -2.20 -10.03
C ILE A 242 -17.23 -3.10 -10.40
#